data_6bc8b6d89e74daf47ecee4022c77058e
#
_entry.id   6bc8b6d89e74daf47ecee4022c77058e
#
_cell.length_a   1.000
_cell.length_b   1.000
_cell.length_c   1.000
_cell.angle_alpha   90.00
_cell.angle_beta   90.00
_cell.angle_gamma   90.00
#
_symmetry.space_group_name_H-M   'P 1'
#
loop_
_entity.id
_entity.type
_entity.pdbx_description
1 polymer ?
#
loop_
_entity_poly.entity_id
_entity_poly.type
_entity_poly.pdbx_seq_one_letter_code
_entity_poly.pdbx_strand_id
1 'polypeptide(L)'
;MRFPEFNGEWEKKRISEFCTLLKGTGISKDQLSTNGNPCILYGELYTKYKAEIINEVLSCTELDANTLVKSKVNDVIIPCSGETAIDIATARYVPFDDVLLGGDLNILRSNKVNGSFLAYQLNGKRKYDIARVAQGVSVVHLYGEHLKNIVISLPVIEEQQKISRLLHLLDERIATQNKIIEDLKKLKSAI
;
A
#
# COMPACT_ATOMS: atom_id res chain seq x y z
N MET A 1 0.26 -15.25 17.55
CA MET A 1 -0.81 -14.78 18.48
C MET A 1 -2.09 -14.64 17.66
N ARG A 2 -3.24 -15.08 18.19
CA ARG A 2 -4.56 -15.01 17.53
C ARG A 2 -5.57 -14.55 18.57
N PHE A 3 -6.61 -13.85 18.16
CA PHE A 3 -7.72 -13.49 19.05
C PHE A 3 -8.50 -14.74 19.46
N PRO A 4 -8.79 -14.93 20.74
CA PRO A 4 -9.32 -16.20 21.26
C PRO A 4 -10.74 -16.55 20.76
N GLU A 5 -11.51 -15.56 20.31
CA GLU A 5 -12.86 -15.75 19.75
C GLU A 5 -12.88 -16.35 18.33
N PHE A 6 -11.75 -16.40 17.64
CA PHE A 6 -11.67 -16.96 16.27
C PHE A 6 -10.99 -18.33 16.27
N ASN A 7 -11.72 -19.38 15.89
CA ASN A 7 -11.27 -20.76 15.97
C ASN A 7 -11.09 -21.46 14.59
N GLY A 8 -11.59 -20.88 13.49
CA GLY A 8 -11.49 -21.45 12.14
C GLY A 8 -10.07 -21.44 11.59
N GLU A 9 -9.74 -22.29 10.62
CA GLU A 9 -8.47 -22.23 9.91
C GLU A 9 -8.43 -21.06 8.93
N TRP A 10 -7.24 -20.53 8.69
CA TRP A 10 -7.02 -19.50 7.68
C TRP A 10 -6.93 -20.15 6.31
N GLU A 11 -7.80 -19.74 5.38
CA GLU A 11 -7.79 -20.22 4.02
C GLU A 11 -6.57 -19.66 3.27
N LYS A 12 -5.91 -20.51 2.48
CA LYS A 12 -4.84 -20.08 1.58
C LYS A 12 -5.41 -19.85 0.19
N LYS A 13 -5.35 -18.60 -0.30
CA LYS A 13 -5.84 -18.21 -1.63
C LYS A 13 -4.77 -17.42 -2.38
N ARG A 14 -4.72 -17.59 -3.70
CA ARG A 14 -3.92 -16.72 -4.56
C ARG A 14 -4.61 -15.37 -4.70
N ILE A 15 -3.83 -14.31 -4.90
CA ILE A 15 -4.37 -12.96 -5.10
C ILE A 15 -5.39 -12.94 -6.24
N SER A 16 -5.15 -13.68 -7.33
CA SER A 16 -6.07 -13.80 -8.47
C SER A 16 -7.47 -14.36 -8.14
N GLU A 17 -7.64 -15.06 -7.02
CA GLU A 17 -8.91 -15.66 -6.63
C GLU A 17 -9.85 -14.64 -5.93
N PHE A 18 -9.32 -13.53 -5.44
CA PHE A 18 -10.10 -12.56 -4.69
C PHE A 18 -9.84 -11.09 -5.07
N CYS A 19 -8.80 -10.79 -5.86
CA CYS A 19 -8.54 -9.44 -6.38
C CYS A 19 -8.64 -9.37 -7.90
N THR A 20 -9.20 -8.26 -8.39
CA THR A 20 -8.97 -7.79 -9.76
C THR A 20 -7.68 -6.96 -9.77
N LEU A 21 -6.77 -7.26 -10.70
CA LEU A 21 -5.56 -6.48 -10.89
C LEU A 21 -5.79 -5.44 -11.99
N LEU A 22 -5.52 -4.20 -11.65
CA LEU A 22 -5.58 -3.05 -12.55
C LEU A 22 -4.22 -2.36 -12.56
N LYS A 23 -4.01 -1.47 -13.53
CA LYS A 23 -2.85 -0.57 -13.58
C LYS A 23 -3.30 0.87 -13.49
N GLY A 24 -2.49 1.68 -12.84
CA GLY A 24 -2.63 3.12 -12.89
C GLY A 24 -2.30 3.68 -14.28
N THR A 25 -2.64 4.93 -14.51
CA THR A 25 -2.37 5.65 -15.77
C THR A 25 -1.36 6.76 -15.57
N GLY A 26 -0.63 7.11 -16.62
CA GLY A 26 0.53 7.99 -16.54
C GLY A 26 0.24 9.35 -15.92
N ILE A 27 0.88 9.59 -14.78
CA ILE A 27 1.09 10.91 -14.20
C ILE A 27 2.58 10.97 -13.91
N SER A 28 3.30 11.93 -14.50
CA SER A 28 4.73 12.12 -14.27
C SER A 28 4.98 13.16 -13.17
N LYS A 29 6.21 13.23 -12.66
CA LYS A 29 6.56 14.19 -11.58
C LYS A 29 6.40 15.65 -11.99
N ASP A 30 6.67 15.96 -13.24
CA ASP A 30 6.51 17.30 -13.82
C ASP A 30 5.04 17.74 -14.02
N GLN A 31 4.10 16.82 -13.91
CA GLN A 31 2.67 17.07 -13.94
C GLN A 31 2.04 17.24 -12.55
N LEU A 32 2.87 17.17 -11.50
CA LEU A 32 2.41 17.50 -10.15
C LEU A 32 2.23 19.00 -9.98
N SER A 33 1.24 19.38 -9.21
CA SER A 33 0.90 20.78 -8.90
C SER A 33 0.61 20.96 -7.40
N THR A 34 0.53 22.22 -6.98
CA THR A 34 0.14 22.54 -5.59
C THR A 34 -1.37 22.45 -5.36
N ASN A 35 -2.15 22.47 -6.45
CA ASN A 35 -3.61 22.43 -6.43
C ASN A 35 -4.10 21.38 -7.44
N GLY A 36 -5.40 21.05 -7.39
CA GLY A 36 -6.03 20.16 -8.33
C GLY A 36 -6.50 18.84 -7.71
N ASN A 37 -6.58 17.80 -8.53
CA ASN A 37 -7.06 16.50 -8.10
C ASN A 37 -5.98 15.75 -7.29
N PRO A 38 -6.33 15.14 -6.14
CA PRO A 38 -5.38 14.34 -5.37
C PRO A 38 -4.88 13.16 -6.21
N CYS A 39 -3.57 12.89 -6.14
CA CYS A 39 -2.97 11.79 -6.90
C CYS A 39 -1.85 11.10 -6.12
N ILE A 40 -1.56 9.86 -6.50
CA ILE A 40 -0.49 9.05 -5.92
C ILE A 40 0.40 8.53 -7.05
N LEU A 41 1.71 8.75 -6.94
CA LEU A 41 2.72 8.21 -7.85
C LEU A 41 3.41 7.00 -7.22
N TYR A 42 3.86 6.06 -8.05
CA TYR A 42 4.48 4.82 -7.60
C TYR A 42 5.69 5.02 -6.67
N GLY A 43 6.55 5.99 -6.98
CA GLY A 43 7.73 6.29 -6.17
C GLY A 43 7.42 6.84 -4.78
N GLU A 44 6.25 7.43 -4.58
CA GLU A 44 5.83 7.96 -3.28
C GLU A 44 5.56 6.85 -2.26
N LEU A 45 5.21 5.64 -2.73
CA LEU A 45 4.84 4.52 -1.86
C LEU A 45 5.99 4.07 -0.95
N TYR A 46 7.24 4.25 -1.39
CA TYR A 46 8.42 3.89 -0.60
C TYR A 46 9.27 5.09 -0.16
N THR A 47 9.02 6.29 -0.72
CA THR A 47 9.74 7.51 -0.33
C THR A 47 8.98 8.38 0.67
N LYS A 48 7.68 8.60 0.44
CA LYS A 48 6.85 9.51 1.24
C LYS A 48 5.95 8.79 2.26
N TYR A 49 5.25 7.75 1.82
CA TYR A 49 4.32 7.00 2.69
C TYR A 49 5.07 6.00 3.56
N LYS A 50 5.01 6.16 4.87
CA LYS A 50 5.72 5.29 5.84
C LYS A 50 4.83 4.19 6.41
N ALA A 51 3.53 4.49 6.64
CA ALA A 51 2.56 3.54 7.16
C ALA A 51 1.92 2.71 6.04
N GLU A 52 1.41 1.53 6.36
CA GLU A 52 0.66 0.66 5.46
C GLU A 52 -0.64 1.29 4.97
N ILE A 53 -1.24 2.15 5.78
CA ILE A 53 -2.47 2.88 5.47
C ILE A 53 -2.09 4.30 5.06
N ILE A 54 -2.58 4.76 3.92
CA ILE A 54 -2.44 6.14 3.48
C ILE A 54 -3.47 6.98 4.22
N ASN A 55 -3.01 7.77 5.18
CA ASN A 55 -3.89 8.63 5.98
C ASN A 55 -4.22 9.96 5.28
N GLU A 56 -3.34 10.41 4.38
CA GLU A 56 -3.46 11.65 3.63
C GLU A 56 -2.80 11.51 2.27
N VAL A 57 -3.39 12.09 1.24
CA VAL A 57 -2.80 12.14 -0.11
C VAL A 57 -1.94 13.40 -0.21
N LEU A 58 -0.66 13.21 -0.49
CA LEU A 58 0.37 14.25 -0.39
C LEU A 58 0.63 15.01 -1.71
N SER A 59 0.08 14.55 -2.82
CA SER A 59 0.34 15.12 -4.14
C SER A 59 -0.95 15.39 -4.89
N CYS A 60 -0.93 16.42 -5.75
CA CYS A 60 -2.03 16.81 -6.61
C CYS A 60 -1.57 16.97 -8.06
N THR A 61 -2.51 16.94 -9.00
CA THR A 61 -2.30 17.24 -10.41
C THR A 61 -3.49 17.97 -11.01
N GLU A 62 -3.25 18.81 -11.99
CA GLU A 62 -4.29 19.52 -12.75
C GLU A 62 -4.74 18.74 -14.01
N LEU A 63 -4.26 17.52 -14.19
CA LEU A 63 -4.69 16.67 -15.30
C LEU A 63 -6.18 16.34 -15.22
N ASP A 64 -6.80 16.12 -16.40
CA ASP A 64 -8.21 15.74 -16.47
C ASP A 64 -8.43 14.36 -15.80
N ALA A 65 -9.14 14.38 -14.69
CA ALA A 65 -9.46 13.19 -13.91
C ALA A 65 -10.32 12.15 -14.66
N ASN A 66 -10.98 12.53 -15.77
CA ASN A 66 -11.81 11.61 -16.56
C ASN A 66 -10.98 10.65 -17.40
N THR A 67 -9.73 10.98 -17.67
CA THR A 67 -8.81 10.16 -18.48
C THR A 67 -7.93 9.24 -17.65
N LEU A 68 -8.00 9.34 -16.33
CA LEU A 68 -7.09 8.69 -15.39
C LEU A 68 -7.82 7.63 -14.54
N VAL A 69 -7.06 6.65 -14.09
CA VAL A 69 -7.57 5.61 -13.18
C VAL A 69 -7.73 6.19 -11.79
N LYS A 70 -8.91 5.99 -11.22
CA LYS A 70 -9.27 6.43 -9.87
C LYS A 70 -9.24 5.28 -8.87
N SER A 71 -8.82 5.59 -7.66
CA SER A 71 -8.92 4.65 -6.54
C SER A 71 -10.39 4.38 -6.18
N LYS A 72 -10.59 3.25 -5.54
CA LYS A 72 -11.79 2.94 -4.75
C LYS A 72 -11.37 2.60 -3.34
N VAL A 73 -12.21 2.96 -2.38
CA VAL A 73 -12.03 2.49 -1.00
C VAL A 73 -11.75 0.99 -1.02
N ASN A 74 -10.81 0.56 -0.22
CA ASN A 74 -10.35 -0.82 -0.13
C ASN A 74 -9.32 -1.26 -1.20
N ASP A 75 -8.90 -0.40 -2.11
CA ASP A 75 -7.78 -0.70 -3.00
C ASP A 75 -6.46 -0.84 -2.23
N VAL A 76 -5.62 -1.76 -2.69
CA VAL A 76 -4.22 -1.87 -2.27
C VAL A 76 -3.33 -1.64 -3.48
N ILE A 77 -2.39 -0.72 -3.36
CA ILE A 77 -1.49 -0.33 -4.45
C ILE A 77 -0.05 -0.75 -4.17
N ILE A 78 0.65 -1.15 -5.22
CA ILE A 78 2.04 -1.64 -5.17
C ILE A 78 2.79 -1.06 -6.36
N PRO A 79 4.04 -0.55 -6.20
CA PRO A 79 4.85 -0.08 -7.32
C PRO A 79 5.07 -1.17 -8.38
N CYS A 80 5.07 -0.77 -9.67
CA CYS A 80 5.49 -1.65 -10.76
C CYS A 80 6.99 -1.57 -11.03
N SER A 81 7.66 -0.49 -10.62
CA SER A 81 9.08 -0.26 -10.89
C SER A 81 9.77 0.46 -9.73
N GLY A 82 11.09 0.33 -9.65
CA GLY A 82 11.92 0.99 -8.65
C GLY A 82 13.36 0.51 -8.68
N GLU A 83 14.16 0.98 -7.73
CA GLU A 83 15.61 0.71 -7.67
C GLU A 83 15.91 -0.70 -7.13
N THR A 84 15.18 -1.15 -6.13
CA THR A 84 15.38 -2.47 -5.54
C THR A 84 14.09 -3.29 -5.47
N ALA A 85 14.23 -4.62 -5.52
CA ALA A 85 13.11 -5.55 -5.38
C ALA A 85 12.37 -5.38 -4.03
N ILE A 86 13.08 -5.01 -2.98
CA ILE A 86 12.51 -4.79 -1.64
C ILE A 86 11.70 -3.50 -1.59
N ASP A 87 12.15 -2.43 -2.27
CA ASP A 87 11.42 -1.16 -2.30
C ASP A 87 10.10 -1.31 -3.04
N ILE A 88 10.11 -1.97 -4.21
CA ILE A 88 8.88 -2.20 -4.98
C ILE A 88 7.96 -3.25 -4.36
N ALA A 89 8.44 -4.09 -3.43
CA ALA A 89 7.61 -4.99 -2.64
C ALA A 89 6.94 -4.24 -1.47
N THR A 90 6.44 -3.03 -1.73
CA THR A 90 5.80 -2.17 -0.73
C THR A 90 4.35 -1.93 -1.11
N ALA A 91 3.43 -2.46 -0.31
CA ALA A 91 1.99 -2.30 -0.49
C ALA A 91 1.45 -1.16 0.38
N ARG A 92 0.49 -0.40 -0.15
CA ARG A 92 -0.23 0.64 0.59
C ARG A 92 -1.73 0.48 0.40
N TYR A 93 -2.48 0.56 1.49
CA TYR A 93 -3.93 0.60 1.49
C TYR A 93 -4.42 2.01 1.23
N VAL A 94 -5.36 2.17 0.30
CA VAL A 94 -6.00 3.45 -0.07
C VAL A 94 -7.42 3.48 0.50
N PRO A 95 -7.69 4.27 1.55
CA PRO A 95 -9.02 4.39 2.17
C PRO A 95 -9.91 5.43 1.50
N PHE A 96 -9.55 5.93 0.32
CA PHE A 96 -10.22 7.02 -0.38
C PHE A 96 -10.73 6.59 -1.75
N ASP A 97 -11.92 7.08 -2.12
CA ASP A 97 -12.39 7.07 -3.49
C ASP A 97 -11.79 8.24 -4.29
N ASP A 98 -11.77 8.10 -5.60
CA ASP A 98 -11.48 9.16 -6.58
C ASP A 98 -10.07 9.80 -6.51
N VAL A 99 -9.12 9.19 -5.80
CA VAL A 99 -7.71 9.57 -5.89
C VAL A 99 -7.14 9.05 -7.20
N LEU A 100 -6.46 9.91 -7.98
CA LEU A 100 -5.86 9.55 -9.25
C LEU A 100 -4.61 8.68 -9.02
N LEU A 101 -4.58 7.51 -9.65
CA LEU A 101 -3.51 6.54 -9.50
C LEU A 101 -2.59 6.60 -10.72
N GLY A 102 -1.38 7.11 -10.51
CA GLY A 102 -0.37 7.31 -11.55
C GLY A 102 0.10 6.03 -12.21
N GLY A 103 0.82 6.15 -13.32
CA GLY A 103 1.47 5.04 -14.01
C GLY A 103 2.43 4.27 -13.08
N ASP A 104 2.81 3.08 -13.49
CA ASP A 104 3.68 2.18 -12.71
C ASP A 104 3.15 1.82 -11.30
N LEU A 105 1.83 1.83 -11.14
CA LEU A 105 1.13 1.26 -9.99
C LEU A 105 0.36 0.00 -10.40
N ASN A 106 0.59 -1.10 -9.69
CA ASN A 106 -0.32 -2.24 -9.63
C ASN A 106 -1.41 -1.93 -8.60
N ILE A 107 -2.67 -2.15 -8.96
CA ILE A 107 -3.84 -1.91 -8.11
C ILE A 107 -4.50 -3.26 -7.86
N LEU A 108 -4.56 -3.67 -6.60
CA LEU A 108 -5.28 -4.84 -6.13
C LEU A 108 -6.65 -4.39 -5.62
N ARG A 109 -7.69 -4.59 -6.40
CA ARG A 109 -9.07 -4.21 -6.07
C ARG A 109 -9.88 -5.43 -5.65
N SER A 110 -10.49 -5.39 -4.47
CA SER A 110 -11.28 -6.49 -3.93
C SER A 110 -12.43 -5.99 -3.05
N ASN A 111 -13.55 -6.69 -3.12
CA ASN A 111 -14.66 -6.57 -2.16
C ASN A 111 -14.77 -7.79 -1.22
N LYS A 112 -13.84 -8.75 -1.32
CA LYS A 112 -13.85 -10.01 -0.56
C LYS A 112 -12.87 -10.04 0.60
N VAL A 113 -11.93 -9.07 0.64
CA VAL A 113 -10.83 -9.02 1.60
C VAL A 113 -10.71 -7.59 2.12
N ASN A 114 -10.39 -7.44 3.38
CA ASN A 114 -10.06 -6.14 3.96
C ASN A 114 -8.72 -5.64 3.41
N GLY A 115 -8.71 -4.49 2.75
CA GLY A 115 -7.52 -3.95 2.06
C GLY A 115 -6.39 -3.59 3.02
N SER A 116 -6.69 -3.05 4.19
CA SER A 116 -5.65 -2.75 5.19
C SER A 116 -4.99 -4.03 5.72
N PHE A 117 -5.78 -5.09 5.99
CA PHE A 117 -5.25 -6.40 6.34
C PHE A 117 -4.36 -6.98 5.23
N LEU A 118 -4.79 -6.85 3.97
CA LEU A 118 -4.01 -7.30 2.82
C LEU A 118 -2.67 -6.54 2.72
N ALA A 119 -2.67 -5.22 2.90
CA ALA A 119 -1.45 -4.41 2.87
C ALA A 119 -0.46 -4.84 3.98
N TYR A 120 -0.94 -5.09 5.21
CA TYR A 120 -0.10 -5.61 6.29
C TYR A 120 0.49 -7.00 5.97
N GLN A 121 -0.29 -7.91 5.39
CA GLN A 121 0.24 -9.23 5.00
C GLN A 121 1.29 -9.12 3.89
N LEU A 122 1.07 -8.26 2.90
CA LEU A 122 1.99 -8.07 1.78
C LEU A 122 3.31 -7.45 2.24
N ASN A 123 3.26 -6.45 3.12
CA ASN A 123 4.47 -5.81 3.68
C ASN A 123 5.19 -6.68 4.73
N GLY A 124 4.48 -7.56 5.41
CA GLY A 124 5.02 -8.47 6.41
C GLY A 124 5.48 -9.79 5.79
N LYS A 125 4.70 -10.83 6.02
CA LYS A 125 5.04 -12.22 5.67
C LYS A 125 5.29 -12.42 4.17
N ARG A 126 4.66 -11.64 3.29
CA ARG A 126 4.73 -11.82 1.82
C ARG A 126 5.70 -10.87 1.12
N LYS A 127 6.33 -9.95 1.83
CA LYS A 127 7.25 -8.99 1.24
C LYS A 127 8.36 -9.64 0.42
N TYR A 128 8.98 -10.67 0.97
CA TYR A 128 10.03 -11.40 0.27
C TYR A 128 9.52 -12.26 -0.89
N ASP A 129 8.28 -12.76 -0.81
CA ASP A 129 7.67 -13.50 -1.92
C ASP A 129 7.43 -12.55 -3.12
N ILE A 130 6.98 -11.32 -2.86
CA ILE A 130 6.82 -10.27 -3.87
C ILE A 130 8.19 -9.87 -4.45
N ALA A 131 9.16 -9.57 -3.59
CA ALA A 131 10.50 -9.18 -4.02
C ALA A 131 11.17 -10.26 -4.89
N ARG A 132 10.93 -11.53 -4.59
CA ARG A 132 11.52 -12.67 -5.33
C ARG A 132 11.00 -12.82 -6.76
N VAL A 133 9.77 -12.36 -7.04
CA VAL A 133 9.19 -12.41 -8.40
C VAL A 133 9.41 -11.12 -9.20
N ALA A 134 10.05 -10.11 -8.61
CA ALA A 134 10.48 -8.91 -9.29
C ALA A 134 11.67 -9.21 -10.23
N GLN A 135 11.75 -8.52 -11.37
CA GLN A 135 12.72 -8.78 -12.44
C GLN A 135 13.45 -7.49 -12.84
N GLY A 136 14.72 -7.62 -13.13
CA GLY A 136 15.57 -6.50 -13.57
C GLY A 136 16.84 -6.35 -12.74
N VAL A 137 17.79 -5.57 -13.24
CA VAL A 137 19.09 -5.33 -12.59
C VAL A 137 19.24 -3.85 -12.19
N SER A 138 19.21 -2.93 -13.16
CA SER A 138 19.35 -1.48 -12.91
C SER A 138 18.02 -0.83 -12.53
N VAL A 139 16.94 -1.28 -13.15
CA VAL A 139 15.56 -0.95 -12.78
C VAL A 139 14.83 -2.26 -12.59
N VAL A 140 14.22 -2.43 -11.44
CA VAL A 140 13.47 -3.63 -11.10
C VAL A 140 12.00 -3.43 -11.41
N HIS A 141 11.37 -4.42 -12.05
CA HIS A 141 9.98 -4.39 -12.45
C HIS A 141 9.16 -5.48 -11.76
N LEU A 142 7.96 -5.13 -11.34
CA LEU A 142 6.98 -6.04 -10.74
C LEU A 142 5.71 -6.06 -11.59
N TYR A 143 5.52 -7.12 -12.33
CA TYR A 143 4.36 -7.29 -13.20
C TYR A 143 3.16 -7.84 -12.43
N GLY A 144 1.96 -7.36 -12.73
CA GLY A 144 0.71 -7.83 -12.10
C GLY A 144 0.49 -9.33 -12.23
N GLU A 145 0.93 -9.95 -13.33
CA GLU A 145 0.85 -11.40 -13.54
C GLU A 145 1.62 -12.19 -12.47
N HIS A 146 2.74 -11.66 -11.99
CA HIS A 146 3.50 -12.30 -10.92
C HIS A 146 2.78 -12.18 -9.57
N LEU A 147 2.14 -11.02 -9.31
CA LEU A 147 1.34 -10.80 -8.10
C LEU A 147 0.15 -11.75 -8.00
N LYS A 148 -0.46 -12.12 -9.11
CA LYS A 148 -1.61 -13.05 -9.17
C LYS A 148 -1.35 -14.36 -8.44
N ASN A 149 -0.11 -14.85 -8.47
CA ASN A 149 0.29 -16.15 -7.91
C ASN A 149 0.71 -16.10 -6.44
N ILE A 150 0.86 -14.92 -5.84
CA ILE A 150 1.19 -14.80 -4.43
C ILE A 150 0.04 -15.35 -3.59
N VAL A 151 0.38 -16.25 -2.67
CA VAL A 151 -0.58 -16.92 -1.78
C VAL A 151 -0.73 -16.13 -0.48
N ILE A 152 -1.94 -15.74 -0.18
CA ILE A 152 -2.32 -15.02 1.03
C ILE A 152 -3.09 -15.97 1.97
N SER A 153 -2.87 -15.86 3.27
CA SER A 153 -3.63 -16.57 4.28
C SER A 153 -4.74 -15.67 4.82
N LEU A 154 -5.99 -16.05 4.59
CA LEU A 154 -7.19 -15.24 4.87
C LEU A 154 -8.02 -15.88 5.97
N PRO A 155 -8.14 -15.26 7.15
CA PRO A 155 -9.18 -15.57 8.12
C PRO A 155 -10.54 -15.04 7.65
N VAL A 156 -11.59 -15.28 8.43
CA VAL A 156 -12.89 -14.62 8.24
C VAL A 156 -12.75 -13.10 8.27
N ILE A 157 -13.65 -12.39 7.60
CA ILE A 157 -13.53 -10.95 7.38
C ILE A 157 -13.49 -10.14 8.70
N GLU A 158 -14.20 -10.59 9.72
CA GLU A 158 -14.24 -9.97 11.05
C GLU A 158 -12.88 -10.07 11.74
N GLU A 159 -12.18 -11.20 11.59
CA GLU A 159 -10.83 -11.38 12.11
C GLU A 159 -9.82 -10.51 11.35
N GLN A 160 -9.95 -10.40 10.00
CA GLN A 160 -9.12 -9.50 9.20
C GLN A 160 -9.24 -8.06 9.68
N GLN A 161 -10.47 -7.57 9.87
CA GLN A 161 -10.75 -6.21 10.37
C GLN A 161 -10.16 -5.98 11.76
N LYS A 162 -10.29 -6.96 12.65
CA LYS A 162 -9.76 -6.84 14.01
C LYS A 162 -8.24 -6.82 14.05
N ILE A 163 -7.59 -7.67 13.25
CA ILE A 163 -6.13 -7.69 13.11
C ILE A 163 -5.62 -6.37 12.55
N SER A 164 -6.20 -5.90 11.44
CA SER A 164 -5.74 -4.66 10.80
C SER A 164 -5.95 -3.45 11.69
N ARG A 165 -7.07 -3.39 12.43
CA ARG A 165 -7.30 -2.32 13.41
C ARG A 165 -6.26 -2.31 14.53
N LEU A 166 -5.91 -3.48 15.07
CA LEU A 166 -4.87 -3.58 16.09
C LEU A 166 -3.52 -3.09 15.57
N LEU A 167 -3.12 -3.54 14.36
CA LEU A 167 -1.86 -3.14 13.74
C LEU A 167 -1.83 -1.63 13.46
N HIS A 168 -2.93 -1.09 12.94
CA HIS A 168 -3.05 0.37 12.70
C HIS A 168 -2.88 1.18 14.00
N LEU A 169 -3.53 0.79 15.09
CA LEU A 169 -3.37 1.46 16.39
C LEU A 169 -1.93 1.39 16.91
N LEU A 170 -1.23 0.29 16.66
CA LEU A 170 0.20 0.18 16.99
C LEU A 170 1.05 1.12 16.15
N ASP A 171 0.79 1.23 14.84
CA ASP A 171 1.49 2.14 13.95
C ASP A 171 1.28 3.61 14.34
N GLU A 172 0.05 4.00 14.66
CA GLU A 172 -0.27 5.35 15.16
C GLU A 172 0.49 5.66 16.47
N ARG A 173 0.56 4.69 17.37
CA ARG A 173 1.30 4.84 18.61
C ARG A 173 2.80 4.99 18.37
N ILE A 174 3.37 4.18 17.47
CA ILE A 174 4.79 4.26 17.07
C ILE A 174 5.09 5.62 16.43
N ALA A 175 4.24 6.09 15.51
CA ALA A 175 4.39 7.38 14.87
C ALA A 175 4.36 8.54 15.88
N THR A 176 3.43 8.48 16.85
CA THR A 176 3.34 9.46 17.93
C THR A 176 4.59 9.47 18.80
N GLN A 177 5.10 8.30 19.19
CA GLN A 177 6.33 8.21 19.98
C GLN A 177 7.56 8.73 19.24
N ASN A 178 7.67 8.42 17.93
CA ASN A 178 8.75 8.93 17.11
C ASN A 178 8.72 10.46 17.01
N LYS A 179 7.55 11.07 16.85
CA LYS A 179 7.39 12.54 16.87
C LYS A 179 7.85 13.15 18.20
N ILE A 180 7.45 12.58 19.33
CA ILE A 180 7.90 13.03 20.66
C ILE A 180 9.43 12.95 20.77
N ILE A 181 10.04 11.84 20.31
CA ILE A 181 11.49 11.68 20.34
C ILE A 181 12.20 12.74 19.48
N GLU A 182 11.67 13.04 18.29
CA GLU A 182 12.20 14.09 17.41
C GLU A 182 12.11 15.47 18.07
N ASP A 183 10.99 15.81 18.68
CA ASP A 183 10.77 17.08 19.36
C ASP A 183 11.73 17.23 20.57
N LEU A 184 11.91 16.17 21.36
CA LEU A 184 12.87 16.16 22.46
C LEU A 184 14.33 16.33 21.98
N LYS A 185 14.69 15.71 20.86
CA LYS A 185 16.02 15.91 20.24
C LYS A 185 16.25 17.35 19.81
N LYS A 186 15.22 17.98 19.18
CA LYS A 186 15.28 19.41 18.81
C LYS A 186 15.44 20.31 20.03
N LEU A 187 14.68 20.08 21.09
CA LEU A 187 14.82 20.82 22.35
C LEU A 187 16.22 20.68 22.96
N LYS A 188 16.75 19.44 22.99
CA LYS A 188 18.11 19.19 23.49
C LYS A 188 19.18 19.92 22.68
N SER A 189 19.03 20.06 21.38
CA SER A 189 20.01 20.75 20.51
C SER A 189 19.88 22.29 20.56
N ALA A 190 18.81 22.81 21.17
CA ALA A 190 18.59 24.26 21.35
C ALA A 190 19.12 24.81 22.69
N ILE A 191 19.62 23.92 23.56
CA ILE A 191 20.29 24.21 24.83
C ILE A 191 21.81 24.13 24.65
#